data_68ead249b349e442b00aa72533d7b8f0
#
_entry.id   68ead249b349e442b00aa72533d7b8f0
#
_cell.length_a   1.000
_cell.length_b   1.000
_cell.length_c   1.000
_cell.angle_alpha   90.00
_cell.angle_beta   90.00
_cell.angle_gamma   90.00
#
_symmetry.space_group_name_H-M   'P 1'
#
loop_
_entity.id
_entity.type
_entity.pdbx_description
1 polymer ?
#
loop_
_entity_poly.entity_id
_entity_poly.type
_entity_poly.pdbx_seq_one_letter_code
_entity_poly.pdbx_strand_id
1 'polypeptide(L)'
;MVNPNISHLVDSFPSKVASDRVSPGMDLRKITTPILIHLLRHDMRFPTLFLIRCKLTVGRLKRRIDPRFPRELIDIAALPLWVYINLKNKLGQRRAFEVMRIAILTGGLAQWNFQYGAAEKERTFKNLCDAEIAVNKTGFTKWNTLEVVDRSEHRFEIRITRCLYHELTVSLGLPELTPVICQVDNAAFNSYLPDKVVFNRGGPNHRIADGKKECNFIWEVVG
;
A
#
# COMPACT_ATOMS: atom_id res chain seq x y z
N MET A 1 -0.02 -16.64 -7.84
CA MET A 1 -0.95 -16.21 -8.91
C MET A 1 -2.15 -15.56 -8.26
N VAL A 2 -2.56 -14.37 -8.71
CA VAL A 2 -3.78 -13.68 -8.25
C VAL A 2 -4.99 -14.48 -8.78
N ASN A 3 -6.02 -14.64 -7.93
CA ASN A 3 -7.23 -15.33 -8.33
C ASN A 3 -7.87 -14.63 -9.53
N PRO A 4 -8.16 -15.31 -10.65
CA PRO A 4 -8.70 -14.71 -11.88
C PRO A 4 -10.03 -13.97 -11.66
N ASN A 5 -10.81 -14.35 -10.64
CA ASN A 5 -12.08 -13.69 -10.32
C ASN A 5 -11.94 -12.27 -9.77
N ILE A 6 -10.74 -11.85 -9.38
CA ILE A 6 -10.47 -10.51 -8.82
C ILE A 6 -9.37 -9.76 -9.57
N SER A 7 -8.71 -10.39 -10.54
CA SER A 7 -7.59 -9.78 -11.27
C SER A 7 -7.99 -8.45 -11.94
N HIS A 8 -9.19 -8.37 -12.53
CA HIS A 8 -9.71 -7.16 -13.14
C HIS A 8 -9.96 -6.01 -12.13
N LEU A 9 -10.17 -6.32 -10.84
CA LEU A 9 -10.37 -5.30 -9.79
C LEU A 9 -9.04 -4.70 -9.34
N VAL A 10 -7.94 -5.41 -9.53
CA VAL A 10 -6.60 -4.96 -9.13
C VAL A 10 -6.13 -3.78 -9.98
N ASP A 11 -6.45 -3.80 -11.28
CA ASP A 11 -5.95 -2.82 -12.24
C ASP A 11 -6.97 -1.70 -12.60
N SER A 12 -8.21 -1.78 -12.09
CA SER A 12 -9.30 -0.87 -12.44
C SER A 12 -9.38 0.42 -11.63
N PHE A 13 -8.38 0.74 -10.79
CA PHE A 13 -8.43 1.93 -9.94
C PHE A 13 -7.97 3.17 -10.70
N PRO A 14 -8.72 4.31 -10.66
CA PRO A 14 -8.29 5.53 -11.30
C PRO A 14 -6.96 6.01 -10.71
N SER A 15 -6.02 6.38 -11.56
CA SER A 15 -4.69 6.87 -11.21
C SER A 15 -4.70 8.21 -10.45
N LYS A 16 -5.84 8.86 -10.37
CA LYS A 16 -6.08 10.10 -9.63
C LYS A 16 -7.11 9.85 -8.54
N VAL A 17 -6.69 9.29 -7.42
CA VAL A 17 -7.44 9.46 -6.17
C VAL A 17 -6.91 10.72 -5.52
N ALA A 18 -7.80 11.69 -5.31
CA ALA A 18 -7.44 13.00 -4.78
C ALA A 18 -6.66 12.85 -3.46
N SER A 19 -5.33 12.96 -3.54
CA SER A 19 -4.45 13.10 -2.39
C SER A 19 -4.78 14.36 -1.57
N ASP A 20 -5.49 15.31 -2.18
CA ASP A 20 -5.84 16.63 -1.66
C ASP A 20 -6.82 16.57 -0.48
N ARG A 21 -7.46 15.44 -0.23
CA ARG A 21 -8.43 15.26 0.87
C ARG A 21 -7.81 14.71 2.14
N VAL A 22 -6.53 14.40 2.14
CA VAL A 22 -5.85 13.83 3.30
C VAL A 22 -4.95 14.89 3.92
N SER A 23 -5.38 15.42 5.06
CA SER A 23 -4.59 16.39 5.82
C SER A 23 -3.32 15.76 6.38
N PRO A 24 -2.20 16.50 6.43
CA PRO A 24 -0.96 16.04 7.06
C PRO A 24 -1.18 15.66 8.52
N GLY A 25 -0.42 14.70 9.00
CA GLY A 25 -0.49 14.26 10.40
C GLY A 25 -1.76 13.50 10.77
N MET A 26 -2.61 13.15 9.79
CA MET A 26 -3.84 12.41 10.07
C MET A 26 -3.52 10.96 10.48
N ASP A 27 -3.95 10.58 11.68
CA ASP A 27 -3.83 9.20 12.17
C ASP A 27 -4.58 8.25 11.23
N LEU A 28 -3.87 7.30 10.62
CA LEU A 28 -4.44 6.29 9.72
C LEU A 28 -5.67 5.60 10.27
N ARG A 29 -5.72 5.38 11.58
CA ARG A 29 -6.86 4.73 12.26
C ARG A 29 -8.09 5.61 12.20
N LYS A 30 -7.92 6.94 12.20
CA LYS A 30 -9.04 7.89 12.09
C LYS A 30 -9.66 7.93 10.71
N ILE A 31 -8.96 7.45 9.69
CA ILE A 31 -9.46 7.38 8.31
C ILE A 31 -9.95 5.98 7.99
N THR A 32 -9.11 4.97 8.16
CA THR A 32 -9.36 3.61 7.70
C THR A 32 -10.51 2.95 8.46
N THR A 33 -10.61 3.15 9.78
CA THR A 33 -11.66 2.52 10.59
C THR A 33 -13.07 3.03 10.24
N PRO A 34 -13.33 4.36 10.15
CA PRO A 34 -14.62 4.87 9.70
C PRO A 34 -15.02 4.40 8.30
N ILE A 35 -14.07 4.34 7.37
CA ILE A 35 -14.31 3.85 6.01
C ILE A 35 -14.74 2.37 6.05
N LEU A 36 -13.97 1.53 6.75
CA LEU A 36 -14.34 0.12 6.92
C LEU A 36 -15.73 -0.05 7.52
N ILE A 37 -16.06 0.70 8.57
CA ILE A 37 -17.39 0.66 9.19
C ILE A 37 -18.46 1.07 8.18
N HIS A 38 -18.23 2.15 7.43
CA HIS A 38 -19.19 2.62 6.41
C HIS A 38 -19.43 1.57 5.34
N LEU A 39 -18.37 1.02 4.75
CA LEU A 39 -18.46 0.00 3.70
C LEU A 39 -19.16 -1.27 4.19
N LEU A 40 -18.88 -1.69 5.43
CA LEU A 40 -19.40 -2.93 5.99
C LEU A 40 -20.83 -2.82 6.51
N ARG A 41 -21.40 -1.61 6.64
CA ARG A 41 -22.82 -1.44 7.05
C ARG A 41 -23.81 -2.08 6.07
N HIS A 42 -23.43 -2.20 4.81
CA HIS A 42 -24.22 -2.87 3.78
C HIS A 42 -24.17 -4.40 3.87
N ASP A 43 -23.12 -4.94 4.49
CA ASP A 43 -22.83 -6.38 4.51
C ASP A 43 -23.12 -7.01 5.87
N MET A 44 -23.15 -6.22 6.94
CA MET A 44 -23.35 -6.75 8.30
C MET A 44 -23.95 -5.72 9.25
N ARG A 45 -24.80 -6.23 10.16
CA ARG A 45 -25.52 -5.40 11.15
C ARG A 45 -24.60 -4.67 12.14
N PHE A 46 -23.48 -5.27 12.53
CA PHE A 46 -22.59 -4.77 13.58
C PHE A 46 -21.12 -4.73 13.13
N PRO A 47 -20.73 -3.86 12.17
CA PRO A 47 -19.38 -3.80 11.64
C PRO A 47 -18.35 -3.41 12.71
N THR A 48 -18.72 -2.54 13.65
CA THR A 48 -17.81 -2.13 14.74
C THR A 48 -17.45 -3.33 15.64
N LEU A 49 -18.42 -4.17 16.02
CA LEU A 49 -18.16 -5.37 16.81
C LEU A 49 -17.29 -6.37 16.06
N PHE A 50 -17.47 -6.49 14.75
CA PHE A 50 -16.62 -7.32 13.91
C PHE A 50 -15.15 -6.83 13.95
N LEU A 51 -14.91 -5.54 13.80
CA LEU A 51 -13.56 -4.96 13.85
C LEU A 51 -12.92 -5.08 15.24
N ILE A 52 -13.69 -4.88 16.32
CA ILE A 52 -13.24 -5.11 17.69
C ILE A 52 -12.82 -6.57 17.87
N ARG A 53 -13.63 -7.53 17.42
CA ARG A 53 -13.29 -8.96 17.48
C ARG A 53 -12.00 -9.26 16.70
N CYS A 54 -11.83 -8.69 15.52
CA CYS A 54 -10.58 -8.84 14.77
C CYS A 54 -9.39 -8.30 15.57
N LYS A 55 -9.51 -7.11 16.17
CA LYS A 55 -8.46 -6.52 17.00
C LYS A 55 -8.11 -7.39 18.21
N LEU A 56 -9.10 -7.93 18.91
CA LEU A 56 -8.88 -8.81 20.07
C LEU A 56 -8.25 -10.17 19.70
N THR A 57 -8.48 -10.63 18.48
CA THR A 57 -8.05 -11.97 18.04
C THR A 57 -6.85 -11.96 17.09
N VAL A 58 -6.31 -10.79 16.71
CA VAL A 58 -5.18 -10.67 15.78
C VAL A 58 -3.91 -11.39 16.25
N GLY A 59 -3.75 -11.58 17.56
CA GLY A 59 -2.67 -12.37 18.13
C GLY A 59 -2.62 -13.81 17.61
N ARG A 60 -3.75 -14.36 17.13
CA ARG A 60 -3.79 -15.68 16.49
C ARG A 60 -3.03 -15.68 15.16
N LEU A 61 -3.17 -14.62 14.37
CA LEU A 61 -2.41 -14.47 13.14
C LEU A 61 -0.93 -14.23 13.41
N LYS A 62 -0.61 -13.31 14.33
CA LYS A 62 0.79 -12.99 14.69
C LYS A 62 1.60 -14.22 15.08
N ARG A 63 1.00 -15.19 15.78
CA ARG A 63 1.65 -16.46 16.13
C ARG A 63 1.88 -17.43 14.98
N ARG A 64 1.22 -17.23 13.84
CA ARG A 64 1.36 -18.06 12.62
C ARG A 64 2.33 -17.47 11.62
N ILE A 65 2.65 -16.18 11.75
CA ILE A 65 3.60 -15.53 10.87
C ILE A 65 5.00 -16.03 11.22
N ASP A 66 5.75 -16.39 10.19
CA ASP A 66 7.13 -16.83 10.30
C ASP A 66 7.97 -15.75 11.01
N PRO A 67 8.73 -16.09 12.08
CA PRO A 67 9.55 -15.14 12.83
C PRO A 67 10.69 -14.52 12.00
N ARG A 68 10.98 -15.01 10.79
CA ARG A 68 11.91 -14.36 9.87
C ARG A 68 11.48 -12.94 9.44
N PHE A 69 10.19 -12.65 9.54
CA PHE A 69 9.69 -11.29 9.24
C PHE A 69 9.96 -10.35 10.41
N PRO A 70 10.41 -9.10 10.14
CA PRO A 70 10.63 -8.10 11.19
C PRO A 70 9.36 -7.87 12.02
N ARG A 71 9.53 -7.82 13.33
CA ARG A 71 8.40 -7.64 14.27
C ARG A 71 7.57 -6.40 13.97
N GLU A 72 8.24 -5.29 13.64
CA GLU A 72 7.56 -4.05 13.26
C GLU A 72 6.69 -4.21 12.02
N LEU A 73 7.16 -4.94 11.01
CA LEU A 73 6.35 -5.25 9.82
C LEU A 73 5.12 -6.08 10.20
N ILE A 74 5.31 -7.10 11.06
CA ILE A 74 4.19 -7.91 11.57
C ILE A 74 3.18 -7.04 12.33
N ASP A 75 3.66 -6.15 13.20
CA ASP A 75 2.79 -5.30 14.02
C ASP A 75 1.92 -4.36 13.18
N ILE A 76 2.47 -3.83 12.09
CA ILE A 76 1.75 -2.96 11.16
C ILE A 76 0.78 -3.76 10.28
N ALA A 77 1.24 -4.88 9.71
CA ALA A 77 0.49 -5.61 8.70
C ALA A 77 -0.56 -6.58 9.28
N ALA A 78 -0.35 -7.11 10.50
CA ALA A 78 -1.17 -8.20 11.01
C ALA A 78 -2.66 -7.85 11.14
N LEU A 79 -3.02 -6.66 11.62
CA LEU A 79 -4.43 -6.31 11.81
C LEU A 79 -5.19 -6.19 10.48
N PRO A 80 -4.72 -5.42 9.47
CA PRO A 80 -5.40 -5.38 8.17
C PRO A 80 -5.46 -6.76 7.49
N LEU A 81 -4.41 -7.56 7.55
CA LEU A 81 -4.42 -8.92 6.99
C LEU A 81 -5.41 -9.82 7.73
N TRP A 82 -5.51 -9.71 9.06
CA TRP A 82 -6.48 -10.47 9.86
C TRP A 82 -7.92 -10.05 9.59
N VAL A 83 -8.18 -8.76 9.42
CA VAL A 83 -9.49 -8.25 8.98
C VAL A 83 -9.86 -8.85 7.63
N TYR A 84 -8.95 -8.83 6.67
CA TYR A 84 -9.20 -9.41 5.35
C TYR A 84 -9.52 -10.91 5.39
N ILE A 85 -8.73 -11.70 6.13
CA ILE A 85 -8.98 -13.14 6.31
C ILE A 85 -10.38 -13.40 6.87
N ASN A 86 -10.77 -12.64 7.90
CA ASN A 86 -12.09 -12.80 8.51
C ASN A 86 -13.22 -12.30 7.60
N LEU A 87 -12.98 -11.28 6.79
CA LEU A 87 -13.94 -10.83 5.77
C LEU A 87 -14.09 -11.88 4.65
N LYS A 88 -13.00 -12.50 4.17
CA LYS A 88 -13.08 -13.60 3.19
C LYS A 88 -13.97 -14.72 3.68
N ASN A 89 -13.82 -15.11 4.95
CA ASN A 89 -14.62 -16.18 5.55
C ASN A 89 -16.11 -15.79 5.72
N LYS A 90 -16.40 -14.50 5.86
CA LYS A 90 -17.78 -14.02 6.15
C LYS A 90 -18.52 -13.58 4.89
N LEU A 91 -17.86 -12.92 3.95
CA LEU A 91 -18.47 -12.27 2.79
C LEU A 91 -18.06 -12.89 1.45
N GLY A 92 -17.16 -13.87 1.47
CA GLY A 92 -16.50 -14.39 0.28
C GLY A 92 -15.37 -13.48 -0.20
N GLN A 93 -14.54 -14.04 -1.07
CA GLN A 93 -13.28 -13.40 -1.51
C GLN A 93 -13.50 -12.09 -2.25
N ARG A 94 -14.44 -12.07 -3.20
CA ARG A 94 -14.70 -10.89 -4.05
C ARG A 94 -15.07 -9.68 -3.20
N ARG A 95 -16.11 -9.82 -2.34
CA ARG A 95 -16.60 -8.70 -1.52
C ARG A 95 -15.57 -8.25 -0.49
N ALA A 96 -14.87 -9.19 0.16
CA ALA A 96 -13.80 -8.90 1.08
C ALA A 96 -12.67 -8.09 0.40
N PHE A 97 -12.30 -8.48 -0.83
CA PHE A 97 -11.28 -7.78 -1.59
C PHE A 97 -11.70 -6.34 -1.96
N GLU A 98 -12.94 -6.13 -2.43
CA GLU A 98 -13.48 -4.80 -2.75
C GLU A 98 -13.40 -3.86 -1.54
N VAL A 99 -13.86 -4.33 -0.37
CA VAL A 99 -13.82 -3.56 0.89
C VAL A 99 -12.38 -3.23 1.28
N MET A 100 -11.50 -4.23 1.29
CA MET A 100 -10.11 -4.03 1.73
C MET A 100 -9.31 -3.18 0.74
N ARG A 101 -9.58 -3.28 -0.56
CA ARG A 101 -8.93 -2.44 -1.56
C ARG A 101 -9.16 -0.96 -1.28
N ILE A 102 -10.41 -0.57 -1.04
CA ILE A 102 -10.74 0.84 -0.72
C ILE A 102 -10.05 1.26 0.58
N ALA A 103 -10.09 0.41 1.61
CA ALA A 103 -9.48 0.71 2.90
C ALA A 103 -7.94 0.83 2.82
N ILE A 104 -7.28 -0.07 2.08
CA ILE A 104 -5.82 -0.04 1.90
C ILE A 104 -5.40 1.18 1.09
N LEU A 105 -6.10 1.49 0.00
CA LEU A 105 -5.77 2.65 -0.84
C LEU A 105 -5.93 3.95 -0.06
N THR A 106 -7.04 4.14 0.63
CA THR A 106 -7.27 5.37 1.40
C THR A 106 -6.30 5.49 2.58
N GLY A 107 -6.11 4.40 3.34
CA GLY A 107 -5.16 4.38 4.45
C GLY A 107 -3.71 4.52 3.99
N GLY A 108 -3.35 3.89 2.88
CA GLY A 108 -2.02 3.96 2.29
C GLY A 108 -1.68 5.37 1.79
N LEU A 109 -2.60 6.03 1.10
CA LEU A 109 -2.42 7.42 0.67
C LEU A 109 -2.26 8.38 1.85
N ALA A 110 -3.05 8.19 2.92
CA ALA A 110 -2.90 8.98 4.14
C ALA A 110 -1.51 8.80 4.78
N GLN A 111 -1.05 7.55 4.86
CA GLN A 111 0.27 7.23 5.38
C GLN A 111 1.38 7.79 4.50
N TRP A 112 1.24 7.68 3.18
CA TRP A 112 2.18 8.23 2.23
C TRP A 112 2.32 9.75 2.39
N ASN A 113 1.20 10.48 2.43
CA ASN A 113 1.19 11.93 2.64
C ASN A 113 1.87 12.33 3.96
N PHE A 114 1.64 11.57 5.02
CA PHE A 114 2.31 11.80 6.31
C PHE A 114 3.84 11.60 6.20
N GLN A 115 4.29 10.48 5.62
CA GLN A 115 5.72 10.17 5.54
C GLN A 115 6.51 11.10 4.63
N TYR A 116 5.89 11.55 3.54
CA TYR A 116 6.54 12.47 2.60
C TYR A 116 6.42 13.93 3.01
N GLY A 117 5.72 14.22 4.12
CA GLY A 117 5.51 15.59 4.59
C GLY A 117 4.89 16.46 3.52
N ALA A 118 4.01 15.88 2.70
CA ALA A 118 3.51 16.49 1.46
C ALA A 118 2.78 17.83 1.66
N ALA A 119 2.45 18.18 2.89
CA ALA A 119 1.83 19.45 3.20
C ALA A 119 2.73 20.39 4.02
N GLU A 120 3.83 19.91 4.55
CA GLU A 120 4.75 20.70 5.36
C GLU A 120 5.95 21.22 4.54
N LYS A 121 6.20 20.60 3.38
CA LYS A 121 7.31 20.94 2.50
C LYS A 121 6.81 21.33 1.14
N GLU A 122 7.51 22.24 0.49
CA GLU A 122 7.28 22.54 -0.91
C GLU A 122 7.41 21.26 -1.76
N ARG A 123 6.45 21.03 -2.64
CA ARG A 123 6.48 19.90 -3.56
C ARG A 123 7.43 20.21 -4.71
N THR A 124 8.62 19.63 -4.64
CA THR A 124 9.64 19.71 -5.68
C THR A 124 10.13 18.30 -6.00
N PHE A 125 10.71 18.11 -7.18
CA PHE A 125 11.31 16.82 -7.57
C PHE A 125 12.43 16.42 -6.62
N LYS A 126 13.28 17.39 -6.22
CA LYS A 126 14.34 17.16 -5.24
C LYS A 126 13.78 16.67 -3.90
N ASN A 127 12.74 17.32 -3.37
CA ASN A 127 12.13 16.93 -2.10
C ASN A 127 11.47 15.54 -2.19
N LEU A 128 10.91 15.16 -3.35
CA LEU A 128 10.40 13.82 -3.61
C LEU A 128 11.52 12.78 -3.51
N CYS A 129 12.63 13.00 -4.20
CA CYS A 129 13.78 12.08 -4.18
C CYS A 129 14.37 11.92 -2.78
N ASP A 130 14.55 13.03 -2.06
CA ASP A 130 15.09 13.02 -0.70
C ASP A 130 14.15 12.30 0.29
N ALA A 131 12.84 12.52 0.16
CA ALA A 131 11.83 11.85 0.98
C ALA A 131 11.78 10.34 0.69
N GLU A 132 11.84 9.94 -0.58
CA GLU A 132 11.86 8.53 -0.97
C GLU A 132 13.07 7.81 -0.38
N ILE A 133 14.26 8.40 -0.47
CA ILE A 133 15.47 7.84 0.14
C ILE A 133 15.31 7.72 1.66
N ALA A 134 14.75 8.72 2.32
CA ALA A 134 14.55 8.71 3.76
C ALA A 134 13.54 7.62 4.18
N VAL A 135 12.43 7.50 3.47
CA VAL A 135 11.38 6.49 3.73
C VAL A 135 11.92 5.07 3.54
N ASN A 136 12.77 4.86 2.54
CA ASN A 136 13.42 3.56 2.31
C ASN A 136 14.49 3.21 3.37
N LYS A 137 15.02 4.20 4.10
CA LYS A 137 15.95 3.95 5.21
C LYS A 137 15.26 3.72 6.55
N THR A 138 14.22 4.47 6.84
CA THR A 138 13.62 4.52 8.19
C THR A 138 12.10 4.34 8.22
N GLY A 139 11.43 4.46 7.08
CA GLY A 139 9.99 4.39 6.95
C GLY A 139 9.44 2.99 6.69
N PHE A 140 8.27 2.93 6.06
CA PHE A 140 7.54 1.69 5.79
C PHE A 140 8.22 0.75 4.81
N THR A 141 9.09 1.25 3.96
CA THR A 141 9.77 0.47 2.92
C THR A 141 11.17 0.03 3.32
N LYS A 142 11.62 0.39 4.53
CA LYS A 142 12.96 0.07 5.07
C LYS A 142 13.32 -1.43 5.09
N TRP A 143 12.34 -2.29 5.00
CA TRP A 143 12.55 -3.75 4.96
C TRP A 143 12.73 -4.31 3.56
N ASN A 144 12.53 -3.50 2.53
CA ASN A 144 12.78 -3.92 1.15
C ASN A 144 14.28 -3.85 0.85
N THR A 145 14.74 -4.73 -0.05
CA THR A 145 16.07 -4.61 -0.62
C THR A 145 15.97 -3.80 -1.90
N LEU A 146 16.69 -2.69 -1.94
CA LEU A 146 16.66 -1.79 -3.08
C LEU A 146 18.03 -1.14 -3.32
N GLU A 147 18.20 -0.63 -4.53
CA GLU A 147 19.34 0.21 -4.93
C GLU A 147 18.87 1.45 -5.67
N VAL A 148 19.61 2.54 -5.54
CA VAL A 148 19.41 3.75 -6.36
C VAL A 148 20.18 3.54 -7.66
N VAL A 149 19.45 3.49 -8.78
CA VAL A 149 20.01 3.25 -10.13
C VAL A 149 20.40 4.56 -10.79
N ASP A 150 19.54 5.59 -10.66
CA ASP A 150 19.78 6.93 -11.20
C ASP A 150 19.28 7.99 -10.23
N ARG A 151 20.01 9.10 -10.14
CA ARG A 151 19.62 10.29 -9.39
C ARG A 151 20.18 11.52 -10.06
N SER A 152 19.50 11.99 -11.07
CA SER A 152 19.80 13.22 -11.77
C SER A 152 18.77 14.31 -11.51
N GLU A 153 18.92 15.48 -12.11
CA GLU A 153 17.95 16.58 -12.01
C GLU A 153 16.61 16.27 -12.72
N HIS A 154 16.65 15.34 -13.69
CA HIS A 154 15.50 15.03 -14.53
C HIS A 154 14.97 13.61 -14.35
N ARG A 155 15.73 12.74 -13.71
CA ARG A 155 15.37 11.33 -13.51
C ARG A 155 15.82 10.84 -12.14
N PHE A 156 14.92 10.12 -11.50
CA PHE A 156 15.24 9.35 -10.31
C PHE A 156 14.73 7.91 -10.51
N GLU A 157 15.61 6.94 -10.28
CA GLU A 157 15.24 5.55 -10.41
C GLU A 157 15.77 4.73 -9.25
N ILE A 158 14.88 3.94 -8.65
CA ILE A 158 15.24 2.90 -7.69
C ILE A 158 14.77 1.54 -8.21
N ARG A 159 15.56 0.52 -7.89
CA ARG A 159 15.27 -0.87 -8.17
C ARG A 159 15.08 -1.63 -6.88
N ILE A 160 13.93 -2.25 -6.71
CA ILE A 160 13.59 -3.09 -5.57
C ILE A 160 13.74 -4.55 -6.00
N THR A 161 14.69 -5.27 -5.39
CA THR A 161 14.98 -6.67 -5.69
C THR A 161 14.34 -7.64 -4.70
N ARG A 162 13.85 -7.12 -3.55
CA ARG A 162 13.14 -7.91 -2.56
C ARG A 162 12.05 -7.06 -1.90
N CYS A 163 10.83 -7.55 -1.87
CA CYS A 163 9.69 -6.90 -1.24
C CYS A 163 9.14 -7.77 -0.10
N LEU A 164 9.42 -7.40 1.16
CA LEU A 164 8.96 -8.17 2.32
C LEU A 164 7.44 -8.13 2.51
N TYR A 165 6.75 -7.10 2.03
CA TYR A 165 5.27 -7.09 2.00
C TYR A 165 4.73 -8.19 1.10
N HIS A 166 5.34 -8.38 -0.08
CA HIS A 166 4.95 -9.44 -1.01
C HIS A 166 5.22 -10.81 -0.40
N GLU A 167 6.41 -11.03 0.15
CA GLU A 167 6.74 -12.30 0.80
C GLU A 167 5.76 -12.62 1.94
N LEU A 168 5.41 -11.63 2.76
CA LEU A 168 4.47 -11.79 3.87
C LEU A 168 3.06 -12.15 3.36
N THR A 169 2.53 -11.42 2.39
CA THR A 169 1.19 -11.70 1.85
C THR A 169 1.13 -13.07 1.18
N VAL A 170 2.16 -13.45 0.42
CA VAL A 170 2.27 -14.78 -0.22
C VAL A 170 2.35 -15.88 0.83
N SER A 171 3.15 -15.70 1.89
CA SER A 171 3.28 -16.70 2.96
C SER A 171 1.98 -16.98 3.70
N LEU A 172 1.06 -16.02 3.68
CA LEU A 172 -0.28 -16.11 4.28
C LEU A 172 -1.38 -16.54 3.28
N GLY A 173 -1.02 -16.82 2.02
CA GLY A 173 -2.00 -17.15 0.97
C GLY A 173 -2.87 -15.97 0.53
N LEU A 174 -2.33 -14.73 0.61
CA LEU A 174 -3.02 -13.49 0.29
C LEU A 174 -2.27 -12.66 -0.77
N PRO A 175 -1.75 -13.28 -1.86
CA PRO A 175 -0.92 -12.59 -2.85
C PRO A 175 -1.63 -11.40 -3.52
N GLU A 176 -2.96 -11.44 -3.58
CA GLU A 176 -3.81 -10.41 -4.19
C GLU A 176 -3.74 -9.06 -3.49
N LEU A 177 -3.27 -8.98 -2.26
CA LEU A 177 -3.19 -7.70 -1.52
C LEU A 177 -1.95 -6.89 -1.90
N THR A 178 -0.86 -7.52 -2.33
CA THR A 178 0.36 -6.77 -2.71
C THR A 178 0.12 -5.83 -3.88
N PRO A 179 -0.53 -6.24 -4.99
CA PRO A 179 -0.87 -5.32 -6.08
C PRO A 179 -1.68 -4.10 -5.62
N VAL A 180 -2.57 -4.26 -4.62
CA VAL A 180 -3.32 -3.12 -4.06
C VAL A 180 -2.41 -2.15 -3.33
N ILE A 181 -1.44 -2.67 -2.56
CA ILE A 181 -0.43 -1.83 -1.90
C ILE A 181 0.39 -1.06 -2.95
N CYS A 182 0.80 -1.72 -4.04
CA CYS A 182 1.52 -1.08 -5.14
C CYS A 182 0.69 0.02 -5.86
N GLN A 183 -0.65 -0.07 -5.83
CA GLN A 183 -1.51 0.98 -6.37
C GLN A 183 -1.48 2.27 -5.53
N VAL A 184 -1.19 2.17 -4.23
CA VAL A 184 -0.97 3.35 -3.39
C VAL A 184 0.19 4.18 -3.94
N ASP A 185 1.31 3.52 -4.28
CA ASP A 185 2.48 4.20 -4.84
C ASP A 185 2.14 4.90 -6.16
N ASN A 186 1.46 4.20 -7.07
CA ASN A 186 1.06 4.78 -8.36
C ASN A 186 0.18 6.03 -8.17
N ALA A 187 -0.84 5.95 -7.30
CA ALA A 187 -1.74 7.06 -7.05
C ALA A 187 -1.02 8.23 -6.37
N ALA A 188 -0.19 7.94 -5.37
CA ALA A 188 0.54 8.92 -4.59
C ALA A 188 1.58 9.67 -5.43
N PHE A 189 2.45 8.95 -6.14
CA PHE A 189 3.52 9.56 -6.94
C PHE A 189 2.98 10.35 -8.13
N ASN A 190 1.96 9.83 -8.83
CA ASN A 190 1.33 10.57 -9.93
C ASN A 190 0.57 11.82 -9.47
N SER A 191 0.22 11.93 -8.19
CA SER A 191 -0.45 13.10 -7.62
C SER A 191 0.48 14.09 -6.92
N TYR A 192 1.76 13.76 -6.75
CA TYR A 192 2.69 14.62 -6.03
C TYR A 192 3.06 15.88 -6.81
N LEU A 193 3.41 15.73 -8.09
CA LEU A 193 3.69 16.80 -9.05
C LEU A 193 3.08 16.43 -10.41
N PRO A 194 1.75 16.46 -10.55
CA PRO A 194 1.01 15.80 -11.64
C PRO A 194 1.37 16.29 -13.03
N ASP A 195 1.78 17.57 -13.15
CA ASP A 195 2.09 18.19 -14.44
C ASP A 195 3.61 18.33 -14.69
N LYS A 196 4.42 17.89 -13.74
CA LYS A 196 5.89 18.08 -13.79
C LYS A 196 6.67 16.77 -13.67
N VAL A 197 6.08 15.74 -13.11
CA VAL A 197 6.75 14.45 -12.87
C VAL A 197 5.82 13.31 -13.26
N VAL A 198 6.33 12.41 -14.08
CA VAL A 198 5.66 11.15 -14.40
C VAL A 198 6.31 10.02 -13.61
N PHE A 199 5.49 9.26 -12.91
CA PHE A 199 5.91 8.03 -12.26
C PHE A 199 5.53 6.83 -13.11
N ASN A 200 6.49 5.94 -13.34
CA ASN A 200 6.27 4.66 -14.02
C ASN A 200 7.13 3.54 -13.39
N ARG A 201 6.90 2.32 -13.86
CA ARG A 201 7.61 1.12 -13.39
C ARG A 201 8.37 0.40 -14.50
N GLY A 202 8.66 1.10 -15.59
CA GLY A 202 9.32 0.51 -16.76
C GLY A 202 8.41 -0.36 -17.62
N GLY A 203 7.09 -0.35 -17.37
CA GLY A 203 6.09 -1.08 -18.17
C GLY A 203 4.91 -1.62 -17.35
N PRO A 204 3.86 -2.11 -18.01
CA PRO A 204 2.73 -2.75 -17.36
C PRO A 204 3.19 -4.08 -16.71
N ASN A 205 2.62 -4.37 -15.55
CA ASN A 205 2.90 -5.62 -14.80
C ASN A 205 4.40 -5.85 -14.49
N HIS A 206 5.16 -4.78 -14.27
CA HIS A 206 6.59 -4.81 -13.93
C HIS A 206 6.82 -4.74 -12.42
N ARG A 207 6.15 -5.62 -11.66
CA ARG A 207 6.28 -5.70 -10.21
C ARG A 207 6.66 -7.11 -9.77
N ILE A 208 7.34 -7.23 -8.64
CA ILE A 208 7.54 -8.52 -7.97
C ILE A 208 6.19 -9.21 -7.71
N ALA A 209 5.17 -8.43 -7.38
CA ALA A 209 3.80 -8.92 -7.20
C ALA A 209 3.17 -9.52 -8.49
N ASP A 210 3.69 -9.20 -9.65
CA ASP A 210 3.29 -9.74 -10.96
C ASP A 210 4.18 -10.91 -11.41
N GLY A 211 5.08 -11.38 -10.53
CA GLY A 211 6.00 -12.49 -10.80
C GLY A 211 7.31 -12.05 -11.44
N LYS A 212 7.62 -10.76 -11.48
CA LYS A 212 8.93 -10.28 -11.94
C LYS A 212 9.98 -10.44 -10.85
N LYS A 213 11.27 -10.46 -11.25
CA LYS A 213 12.40 -10.57 -10.32
C LYS A 213 12.62 -9.28 -9.53
N GLU A 214 12.15 -8.14 -10.04
CA GLU A 214 12.36 -6.82 -9.47
C GLU A 214 11.18 -5.89 -9.77
N CYS A 215 11.10 -4.78 -9.02
CA CYS A 215 10.23 -3.64 -9.28
C CYS A 215 11.11 -2.41 -9.55
N ASN A 216 10.87 -1.71 -10.65
CA ASN A 216 11.48 -0.41 -10.89
C ASN A 216 10.51 0.69 -10.47
N PHE A 217 11.04 1.71 -9.83
CA PHE A 217 10.35 2.96 -9.53
C PHE A 217 11.09 4.06 -10.27
N ILE A 218 10.45 4.64 -11.26
CA ILE A 218 11.05 5.61 -12.17
C ILE A 218 10.23 6.88 -12.13
N TRP A 219 10.87 7.99 -11.77
CA TRP A 219 10.29 9.32 -11.82
C TRP A 219 11.07 10.15 -12.84
N GLU A 220 10.34 10.76 -13.77
CA GLU A 220 10.90 11.57 -14.84
C GLU A 220 10.25 12.94 -14.82
N VAL A 221 11.09 13.99 -14.84
CA VAL A 221 10.64 15.36 -15.00
C VAL A 221 10.21 15.55 -16.44
N VAL A 222 8.96 15.97 -16.65
CA VAL A 222 8.42 16.33 -17.95
C VAL A 222 8.46 17.86 -18.06
N GLY A 223 9.11 18.35 -19.11
CA GLY A 223 9.33 19.78 -19.36
C GLY A 223 8.10 20.52 -19.82
#